data_226e400419bd3f3f9d827ee4c69d4e85
#
_entry.id   226e400419bd3f3f9d827ee4c69d4e85
#
_cell.length_a   1.000
_cell.length_b   1.000
_cell.length_c   1.000
_cell.angle_alpha   90.00
_cell.angle_beta   90.00
_cell.angle_gamma   90.00
#
_symmetry.space_group_name_H-M   'P 1'
#
loop_
_entity.id
_entity.type
_entity.pdbx_description
1 polymer ?
#
loop_
_entity_poly.entity_id
_entity_poly.type
_entity_poly.pdbx_seq_one_letter_code
_entity_poly.pdbx_strand_id
1 'polypeptide(L)'
;MRIGILTGGGDVPGLNPCIKAVVNRAEDEGIQVVGIRRGWWGLLHLNPSDPASVAACTIKLDNNVVRTIDRSGGTFLHTSRTHPGKVKSADIPEFLREPGWKPGAEDEKTRRDFTPHVLKNLEKLGIEVLIPIGGDDTLSYGERLHQEGFPVVAIPKTMDNDVFGTDYCIGFSTAVTRSVNFLHQLRTSAGSHERIAVIELFGRNSGETSLISSYLAGVDRAIISEVHFDPEKLAKLVMEDKRNNPSNYAMVTVSEGAQMIGGKIIEYGQADDYGHKKLGGIGSLMGEALKELTGQHIIYQQLSYLMRSGAPDSLDLMVSVNYANMAMSLILSKDYGRMMALRNGIYTNVPMSMITEGLKRVDVDELYDKDQYRPKVRNVDGKPMFLY
;
A
#
# COMPACT_ATOMS: atom_id res chain seq x y z
N MET A 1 -28.96 10.04 -6.64
CA MET A 1 -27.79 9.85 -5.74
C MET A 1 -26.51 10.22 -6.47
N ARG A 2 -25.59 10.82 -5.79
CA ARG A 2 -24.25 11.15 -6.30
C ARG A 2 -23.22 10.61 -5.32
N ILE A 3 -22.27 9.81 -5.82
CA ILE A 3 -21.17 9.25 -5.01
C ILE A 3 -19.84 9.89 -5.36
N GLY A 4 -18.98 10.05 -4.36
CA GLY A 4 -17.59 10.45 -4.53
C GLY A 4 -16.67 9.25 -4.49
N ILE A 5 -15.60 9.28 -5.29
CA ILE A 5 -14.55 8.25 -5.24
C ILE A 5 -13.18 8.92 -5.22
N LEU A 6 -12.29 8.44 -4.38
CA LEU A 6 -10.91 8.93 -4.31
C LEU A 6 -9.92 7.79 -4.08
N THR A 7 -8.66 8.04 -4.42
CA THR A 7 -7.54 7.14 -4.15
C THR A 7 -6.50 7.85 -3.28
N GLY A 8 -6.04 7.21 -2.20
CA GLY A 8 -5.06 7.78 -1.28
C GLY A 8 -3.87 6.86 -0.99
N GLY A 9 -2.77 7.47 -0.54
CA GLY A 9 -1.53 6.77 -0.26
C GLY A 9 -0.72 6.42 -1.52
N GLY A 10 0.14 5.42 -1.45
CA GLY A 10 0.90 4.93 -2.61
C GLY A 10 -0.04 4.34 -3.68
N ASP A 11 0.28 4.57 -4.94
CA ASP A 11 -0.43 3.92 -6.04
C ASP A 11 -0.07 2.43 -6.13
N VAL A 12 -0.99 1.63 -6.65
CA VAL A 12 -0.77 0.22 -6.97
C VAL A 12 -1.51 -0.18 -8.24
N PRO A 13 -1.11 -1.25 -8.93
CA PRO A 13 -1.92 -1.87 -9.95
C PRO A 13 -3.26 -2.38 -9.37
N GLY A 14 -4.37 -2.10 -10.07
CA GLY A 14 -5.72 -2.47 -9.61
C GLY A 14 -6.60 -1.27 -9.24
N LEU A 15 -6.04 -0.10 -8.94
CA LEU A 15 -6.82 1.11 -8.66
C LEU A 15 -7.72 1.50 -9.82
N ASN A 16 -7.18 1.57 -11.02
CA ASN A 16 -7.94 1.96 -12.21
C ASN A 16 -9.05 0.97 -12.58
N PRO A 17 -8.84 -0.36 -12.58
CA PRO A 17 -9.94 -1.33 -12.71
C PRO A 17 -11.03 -1.18 -11.66
N CYS A 18 -10.66 -0.90 -10.40
CA CYS A 18 -11.59 -0.67 -9.32
C CYS A 18 -12.46 0.57 -9.57
N ILE A 19 -11.84 1.70 -9.94
CA ILE A 19 -12.54 2.93 -10.32
C ILE A 19 -13.52 2.66 -11.46
N LYS A 20 -13.05 2.00 -12.53
CA LYS A 20 -13.89 1.66 -13.69
C LYS A 20 -15.09 0.79 -13.31
N ALA A 21 -14.89 -0.23 -12.48
CA ALA A 21 -15.97 -1.12 -12.06
C ALA A 21 -17.02 -0.39 -11.21
N VAL A 22 -16.61 0.51 -10.31
CA VAL A 22 -17.54 1.39 -9.57
C VAL A 22 -18.35 2.25 -10.53
N VAL A 23 -17.71 2.88 -11.52
CA VAL A 23 -18.37 3.78 -12.47
C VAL A 23 -19.36 3.01 -13.34
N ASN A 24 -18.94 1.85 -13.89
CA ASN A 24 -19.82 1.01 -14.72
C ASN A 24 -21.08 0.62 -13.94
N ARG A 25 -20.92 0.09 -12.72
CA ARG A 25 -22.05 -0.31 -11.87
C ARG A 25 -22.94 0.86 -11.46
N ALA A 26 -22.33 2.02 -11.16
CA ALA A 26 -23.08 3.22 -10.82
C ALA A 26 -23.94 3.72 -11.99
N GLU A 27 -23.41 3.67 -13.23
CA GLU A 27 -24.14 4.08 -14.42
C GLU A 27 -25.33 3.15 -14.71
N ASP A 28 -25.15 1.82 -14.52
CA ASP A 28 -26.25 0.85 -14.64
C ASP A 28 -27.41 1.13 -13.66
N GLU A 29 -27.12 1.71 -12.50
CA GLU A 29 -28.08 2.09 -11.45
C GLU A 29 -28.53 3.55 -11.51
N GLY A 30 -28.12 4.30 -12.54
CA GLY A 30 -28.45 5.72 -12.69
C GLY A 30 -27.82 6.64 -11.63
N ILE A 31 -26.69 6.24 -11.04
CA ILE A 31 -25.97 6.96 -10.01
C ILE A 31 -24.85 7.79 -10.65
N GLN A 32 -24.70 9.05 -10.25
CA GLN A 32 -23.62 9.89 -10.71
C GLN A 32 -22.36 9.65 -9.89
N VAL A 33 -21.20 9.58 -10.57
CA VAL A 33 -19.89 9.41 -9.90
C VAL A 33 -19.03 10.66 -10.11
N VAL A 34 -18.49 11.18 -9.01
CA VAL A 34 -17.53 12.28 -8.98
C VAL A 34 -16.19 11.73 -8.47
N GLY A 35 -15.19 11.74 -9.33
CA GLY A 35 -13.81 11.45 -8.94
C GLY A 35 -13.19 12.67 -8.26
N ILE A 36 -12.66 12.46 -7.06
CA ILE A 36 -11.87 13.45 -6.32
C ILE A 36 -10.40 13.26 -6.71
N ARG A 37 -9.80 14.27 -7.31
CA ARG A 37 -8.40 14.22 -7.74
C ARG A 37 -7.45 14.37 -6.56
N ARG A 38 -6.35 13.64 -6.56
CA ARG A 38 -5.28 13.67 -5.54
C ARG A 38 -5.78 13.31 -4.14
N GLY A 39 -6.75 12.41 -4.04
CA GLY A 39 -7.23 11.88 -2.76
C GLY A 39 -7.73 12.97 -1.80
N TRP A 40 -7.37 12.86 -0.53
CA TRP A 40 -7.77 13.82 0.49
C TRP A 40 -7.25 15.25 0.25
N TRP A 41 -6.12 15.39 -0.46
CA TRP A 41 -5.61 16.70 -0.89
C TRP A 41 -6.64 17.46 -1.70
N GLY A 42 -7.31 16.78 -2.62
CA GLY A 42 -8.34 17.39 -3.46
C GLY A 42 -9.48 18.01 -2.66
N LEU A 43 -9.99 17.29 -1.65
CA LEU A 43 -11.05 17.80 -0.76
C LEU A 43 -10.56 18.93 0.16
N LEU A 44 -9.31 18.89 0.61
CA LEU A 44 -8.72 19.94 1.44
C LEU A 44 -8.52 21.24 0.64
N HIS A 45 -8.03 21.13 -0.60
CA HIS A 45 -7.68 22.28 -1.45
C HIS A 45 -8.82 22.76 -2.33
N LEU A 46 -9.97 22.11 -2.30
CA LEU A 46 -11.16 22.54 -3.03
C LEU A 46 -11.76 23.78 -2.37
N ASN A 47 -11.81 24.88 -3.13
CA ASN A 47 -12.61 26.05 -2.79
C ASN A 47 -13.95 25.98 -3.55
N PRO A 48 -15.07 25.68 -2.88
CA PRO A 48 -16.36 25.48 -3.57
C PRO A 48 -16.94 26.76 -4.17
N SER A 49 -16.40 27.92 -3.82
CA SER A 49 -16.80 29.24 -4.40
C SER A 49 -16.03 29.59 -5.67
N ASP A 50 -15.00 28.82 -6.02
CA ASP A 50 -14.18 29.01 -7.21
C ASP A 50 -14.39 27.85 -8.20
N PRO A 51 -15.07 28.07 -9.34
CA PRO A 51 -15.29 27.04 -10.35
C PRO A 51 -13.99 26.43 -10.90
N ALA A 52 -12.91 27.21 -10.99
CA ALA A 52 -11.62 26.69 -11.45
C ALA A 52 -11.02 25.72 -10.44
N SER A 53 -11.13 26.00 -9.14
CA SER A 53 -10.73 25.08 -8.07
C SER A 53 -11.56 23.80 -8.09
N VAL A 54 -12.86 23.87 -8.28
CA VAL A 54 -13.74 22.71 -8.40
C VAL A 54 -13.31 21.84 -9.59
N ALA A 55 -13.08 22.41 -10.76
CA ALA A 55 -12.64 21.70 -11.96
C ALA A 55 -11.25 21.08 -11.81
N ALA A 56 -10.34 21.71 -11.06
CA ALA A 56 -9.00 21.21 -10.80
C ALA A 56 -8.99 20.01 -9.80
N CYS A 57 -9.94 20.00 -8.84
CA CYS A 57 -10.00 19.00 -7.76
C CYS A 57 -10.98 17.86 -8.03
N THR A 58 -11.90 18.00 -9.02
CA THR A 58 -12.92 16.99 -9.31
C THR A 58 -12.98 16.64 -10.78
N ILE A 59 -13.56 15.49 -11.08
CA ILE A 59 -13.88 15.07 -12.44
C ILE A 59 -15.18 14.25 -12.42
N LYS A 60 -16.12 14.57 -13.32
CA LYS A 60 -17.28 13.71 -13.55
C LYS A 60 -16.80 12.42 -14.24
N LEU A 61 -17.17 11.28 -13.69
CA LEU A 61 -16.82 9.98 -14.25
C LEU A 61 -18.06 9.35 -14.90
N ASP A 62 -17.87 8.83 -16.10
CA ASP A 62 -18.83 8.03 -16.85
C ASP A 62 -18.10 6.93 -17.64
N ASN A 63 -18.84 6.02 -18.25
CA ASN A 63 -18.27 4.88 -18.99
C ASN A 63 -17.32 5.28 -20.12
N ASN A 64 -17.49 6.46 -20.72
CA ASN A 64 -16.59 6.95 -21.77
C ASN A 64 -15.25 7.36 -21.18
N VAL A 65 -15.28 8.13 -20.09
CA VAL A 65 -14.07 8.61 -19.37
C VAL A 65 -13.23 7.44 -18.86
N VAL A 66 -13.86 6.41 -18.29
CA VAL A 66 -13.14 5.27 -17.68
C VAL A 66 -12.90 4.10 -18.65
N ARG A 67 -13.29 4.23 -19.90
CA ARG A 67 -13.34 3.11 -20.86
C ARG A 67 -12.06 2.28 -20.95
N THR A 68 -10.90 2.90 -20.87
CA THR A 68 -9.59 2.26 -21.11
C THR A 68 -8.62 2.34 -19.93
N ILE A 69 -9.02 2.94 -18.79
CA ILE A 69 -8.11 3.16 -17.67
C ILE A 69 -7.67 1.86 -16.98
N ASP A 70 -8.46 0.80 -17.06
CA ASP A 70 -8.19 -0.53 -16.51
C ASP A 70 -6.97 -1.23 -17.12
N ARG A 71 -6.47 -0.76 -18.25
CA ARG A 71 -5.33 -1.35 -18.98
C ARG A 71 -3.96 -0.83 -18.47
N SER A 72 -3.96 0.12 -17.57
CA SER A 72 -2.77 0.77 -17.04
C SER A 72 -2.69 0.69 -15.52
N GLY A 73 -1.47 0.75 -15.00
CA GLY A 73 -1.23 0.93 -13.57
C GLY A 73 -1.41 2.37 -13.10
N GLY A 74 -1.00 2.63 -11.87
CA GLY A 74 -1.20 3.91 -11.24
C GLY A 74 -2.66 4.19 -10.91
N THR A 75 -3.01 5.47 -10.77
CA THR A 75 -4.39 5.91 -10.55
C THR A 75 -4.75 7.08 -11.46
N PHE A 76 -5.85 6.94 -12.18
CA PHE A 76 -6.43 7.97 -13.04
C PHE A 76 -6.80 9.25 -12.27
N LEU A 77 -7.16 9.11 -11.00
CA LEU A 77 -7.53 10.23 -10.13
C LEU A 77 -6.33 10.92 -9.48
N HIS A 78 -5.11 10.42 -9.68
CA HIS A 78 -3.93 10.81 -8.89
C HIS A 78 -4.13 10.52 -7.40
N THR A 79 -3.08 10.66 -6.61
CA THR A 79 -3.09 10.32 -5.19
C THR A 79 -2.28 11.32 -4.37
N SER A 80 -2.50 11.32 -3.05
CA SER A 80 -1.69 12.06 -2.09
C SER A 80 -1.59 11.32 -0.75
N ARG A 81 -0.68 11.79 0.09
CA ARG A 81 -0.54 11.37 1.51
C ARG A 81 -0.97 12.50 2.44
N THR A 82 -2.02 13.21 2.09
CA THR A 82 -2.58 14.31 2.88
C THR A 82 -3.54 13.78 3.93
N HIS A 83 -3.44 14.29 5.15
CA HIS A 83 -4.36 14.00 6.25
C HIS A 83 -5.11 15.28 6.66
N PRO A 84 -6.35 15.52 6.20
CA PRO A 84 -7.05 16.78 6.47
C PRO A 84 -7.31 17.07 7.95
N GLY A 85 -7.34 16.03 8.81
CA GLY A 85 -7.44 16.19 10.26
C GLY A 85 -6.12 16.54 10.96
N LYS A 86 -4.98 16.60 10.25
CA LYS A 86 -3.64 16.82 10.81
C LYS A 86 -2.75 17.64 9.87
N VAL A 87 -3.28 18.72 9.29
CA VAL A 87 -2.59 19.54 8.28
C VAL A 87 -1.48 20.36 8.92
N LYS A 88 -0.27 20.30 8.36
CA LYS A 88 0.84 21.16 8.76
C LYS A 88 0.56 22.61 8.37
N SER A 89 1.07 23.55 9.16
CA SER A 89 0.85 24.98 8.90
C SER A 89 1.30 25.43 7.50
N ALA A 90 2.41 24.85 7.00
CA ALA A 90 2.92 25.16 5.66
C ALA A 90 1.99 24.67 4.53
N ASP A 91 1.23 23.59 4.77
CA ASP A 91 0.41 22.89 3.78
C ASP A 91 -1.07 23.38 3.78
N ILE A 92 -1.40 24.36 4.65
CA ILE A 92 -2.74 24.97 4.68
C ILE A 92 -2.99 25.74 3.38
N PRO A 93 -4.08 25.45 2.66
CA PRO A 93 -4.48 26.22 1.47
C PRO A 93 -4.62 27.71 1.77
N GLU A 94 -4.17 28.55 0.86
CA GLU A 94 -4.12 30.00 1.06
C GLU A 94 -5.48 30.60 1.44
N PHE A 95 -6.55 30.15 0.80
CA PHE A 95 -7.93 30.62 1.06
C PHE A 95 -8.50 30.19 2.42
N LEU A 96 -7.84 29.26 3.13
CA LEU A 96 -8.19 28.82 4.49
C LEU A 96 -7.32 29.48 5.56
N ARG A 97 -6.36 30.31 5.17
CA ARG A 97 -5.48 31.02 6.11
C ARG A 97 -6.20 32.25 6.66
N GLU A 98 -6.00 32.49 7.93
CA GLU A 98 -6.49 33.73 8.56
C GLU A 98 -5.75 34.95 8.00
N PRO A 99 -6.40 36.12 7.89
CA PRO A 99 -5.75 37.35 7.42
C PRO A 99 -4.50 37.65 8.27
N GLY A 100 -3.35 37.84 7.58
CA GLY A 100 -2.09 38.15 8.26
C GLY A 100 -1.32 36.93 8.78
N TRP A 101 -1.84 35.73 8.59
CA TRP A 101 -1.14 34.49 8.99
C TRP A 101 0.17 34.30 8.21
N LYS A 102 1.25 34.05 8.94
CA LYS A 102 2.57 33.66 8.38
C LYS A 102 3.05 32.43 9.11
N PRO A 103 3.58 31.43 8.39
CA PRO A 103 4.17 30.25 9.04
C PRO A 103 5.37 30.69 9.87
N GLY A 104 5.30 30.49 11.18
CA GLY A 104 6.40 30.69 12.10
C GLY A 104 7.11 29.37 12.44
N ALA A 105 8.32 29.44 13.00
CA ALA A 105 9.07 28.24 13.39
C ALA A 105 8.35 27.35 14.45
N GLU A 106 7.51 27.94 15.29
CA GLU A 106 6.68 27.21 16.25
C GLU A 106 5.50 26.49 15.59
N ASP A 107 5.07 26.94 14.41
CA ASP A 107 3.95 26.36 13.66
C ASP A 107 4.31 25.03 12.95
N GLU A 108 5.59 24.70 12.79
CA GLU A 108 5.99 23.43 12.14
C GLU A 108 5.51 22.19 12.90
N LYS A 109 5.36 22.29 14.22
CA LYS A 109 4.85 21.20 15.08
C LYS A 109 3.33 21.22 15.24
N THR A 110 2.68 22.33 14.92
CA THR A 110 1.23 22.49 15.07
C THR A 110 0.53 21.81 13.92
N ARG A 111 -0.47 21.00 14.24
CA ARG A 111 -1.36 20.35 13.26
C ARG A 111 -2.75 20.92 13.44
N ARG A 112 -3.41 21.26 12.32
CA ARG A 112 -4.77 21.80 12.31
C ARG A 112 -5.72 20.85 11.63
N ASP A 113 -6.94 20.80 12.16
CA ASP A 113 -8.02 19.92 11.67
C ASP A 113 -8.94 20.70 10.75
N PHE A 114 -9.01 20.27 9.49
CA PHE A 114 -9.90 20.81 8.46
C PHE A 114 -11.02 19.84 8.09
N THR A 115 -11.34 18.86 8.95
CA THR A 115 -12.46 17.94 8.71
C THR A 115 -13.79 18.65 8.47
N PRO A 116 -14.14 19.74 9.23
CA PRO A 116 -15.36 20.50 8.92
C PRO A 116 -15.37 21.10 7.51
N HIS A 117 -14.22 21.53 6.99
CA HIS A 117 -14.10 22.03 5.62
C HIS A 117 -14.29 20.92 4.59
N VAL A 118 -13.73 19.74 4.83
CA VAL A 118 -13.91 18.55 3.97
C VAL A 118 -15.38 18.16 3.89
N LEU A 119 -16.07 18.05 5.03
CA LEU A 119 -17.50 17.73 5.09
C LEU A 119 -18.36 18.77 4.33
N LYS A 120 -18.08 20.05 4.53
CA LYS A 120 -18.75 21.13 3.79
C LYS A 120 -18.51 21.04 2.27
N ASN A 121 -17.31 20.64 1.85
CA ASN A 121 -17.00 20.45 0.43
C ASN A 121 -17.77 19.27 -0.16
N LEU A 122 -17.87 18.14 0.55
CA LEU A 122 -18.68 16.99 0.13
C LEU A 122 -20.15 17.39 -0.03
N GLU A 123 -20.71 18.14 0.93
CA GLU A 123 -22.07 18.68 0.85
C GLU A 123 -22.26 19.60 -0.36
N LYS A 124 -21.34 20.56 -0.58
CA LYS A 124 -21.39 21.52 -1.71
C LYS A 124 -21.26 20.85 -3.07
N LEU A 125 -20.52 19.74 -3.16
CA LEU A 125 -20.44 18.91 -4.37
C LEU A 125 -21.67 18.02 -4.55
N GLY A 126 -22.58 17.99 -3.57
CA GLY A 126 -23.76 17.13 -3.56
C GLY A 126 -23.39 15.65 -3.48
N ILE A 127 -22.27 15.31 -2.88
CA ILE A 127 -21.84 13.91 -2.67
C ILE A 127 -22.56 13.37 -1.44
N GLU A 128 -23.30 12.29 -1.64
CA GLU A 128 -24.11 11.65 -0.60
C GLU A 128 -23.39 10.48 0.06
N VAL A 129 -22.46 9.82 -0.66
CA VAL A 129 -21.65 8.69 -0.16
C VAL A 129 -20.25 8.82 -0.73
N LEU A 130 -19.22 8.46 0.05
CA LEU A 130 -17.82 8.47 -0.36
C LEU A 130 -17.23 7.07 -0.40
N ILE A 131 -16.47 6.76 -1.46
CA ILE A 131 -15.67 5.53 -1.59
C ILE A 131 -14.19 5.91 -1.56
N PRO A 132 -13.52 5.91 -0.39
CA PRO A 132 -12.08 5.99 -0.32
C PRO A 132 -11.46 4.63 -0.66
N ILE A 133 -10.45 4.65 -1.56
CA ILE A 133 -9.63 3.48 -1.89
C ILE A 133 -8.21 3.76 -1.40
N GLY A 134 -7.72 2.99 -0.42
CA GLY A 134 -6.41 3.28 0.16
C GLY A 134 -5.91 2.25 1.16
N GLY A 135 -4.74 2.52 1.74
CA GLY A 135 -4.21 1.82 2.90
C GLY A 135 -4.85 2.32 4.20
N ASP A 136 -4.37 1.79 5.32
CA ASP A 136 -4.82 2.10 6.68
C ASP A 136 -4.94 3.61 6.96
N ASP A 137 -3.94 4.40 6.60
CA ASP A 137 -3.95 5.86 6.73
C ASP A 137 -5.13 6.53 6.02
N THR A 138 -5.35 6.14 4.75
CA THR A 138 -6.44 6.71 3.94
C THR A 138 -7.79 6.30 4.48
N LEU A 139 -7.92 5.04 4.87
CA LEU A 139 -9.18 4.46 5.32
C LEU A 139 -9.54 4.87 6.74
N SER A 140 -8.56 5.05 7.63
CA SER A 140 -8.81 5.56 8.99
C SER A 140 -9.37 6.98 9.00
N TYR A 141 -8.94 7.83 8.05
CA TYR A 141 -9.57 9.14 7.90
C TYR A 141 -11.00 9.02 7.31
N GLY A 142 -11.23 8.08 6.41
CA GLY A 142 -12.59 7.74 5.94
C GLY A 142 -13.50 7.27 7.07
N GLU A 143 -13.00 6.43 7.98
CA GLU A 143 -13.69 5.99 9.19
C GLU A 143 -14.05 7.19 10.08
N ARG A 144 -13.12 8.11 10.28
CA ARG A 144 -13.42 9.35 11.02
C ARG A 144 -14.58 10.13 10.41
N LEU A 145 -14.63 10.30 9.08
CA LEU A 145 -15.76 10.97 8.42
C LEU A 145 -17.06 10.21 8.66
N HIS A 146 -17.02 8.88 8.69
CA HIS A 146 -18.18 8.07 8.99
C HIS A 146 -18.67 8.29 10.43
N GLN A 147 -17.77 8.35 11.41
CA GLN A 147 -18.08 8.65 12.81
C GLN A 147 -18.68 10.06 12.97
N GLU A 148 -18.31 11.01 12.13
CA GLU A 148 -18.92 12.35 12.08
C GLU A 148 -20.26 12.39 11.31
N GLY A 149 -20.77 11.21 10.89
CA GLY A 149 -22.09 11.05 10.29
C GLY A 149 -22.13 11.06 8.77
N PHE A 150 -20.99 11.11 8.08
CA PHE A 150 -20.96 11.06 6.62
C PHE A 150 -20.92 9.60 6.12
N PRO A 151 -21.78 9.22 5.14
CA PRO A 151 -21.78 7.85 4.60
C PRO A 151 -20.49 7.49 3.86
N VAL A 152 -19.81 6.43 4.30
CA VAL A 152 -18.55 5.96 3.71
C VAL A 152 -18.59 4.45 3.51
N VAL A 153 -18.04 3.97 2.38
CA VAL A 153 -17.78 2.56 2.09
C VAL A 153 -16.34 2.44 1.58
N ALA A 154 -15.49 1.71 2.27
CA ALA A 154 -14.05 1.69 2.05
C ALA A 154 -13.57 0.48 1.25
N ILE A 155 -12.54 0.68 0.42
CA ILE A 155 -11.88 -0.39 -0.34
C ILE A 155 -10.39 -0.45 0.03
N PRO A 156 -9.91 -1.58 0.59
CA PRO A 156 -8.52 -1.70 1.01
C PRO A 156 -7.57 -1.89 -0.16
N LYS A 157 -6.52 -1.11 -0.18
CA LYS A 157 -5.50 -1.10 -1.20
C LYS A 157 -4.13 -0.84 -0.56
N THR A 158 -3.24 -1.79 -0.66
CA THR A 158 -1.80 -1.66 -0.35
C THR A 158 -1.06 -2.87 -0.91
N MET A 159 0.16 -2.65 -1.42
CA MET A 159 1.00 -3.75 -1.86
C MET A 159 1.65 -4.52 -0.69
N ASP A 160 1.70 -3.93 0.50
CA ASP A 160 2.26 -4.55 1.70
C ASP A 160 1.27 -5.53 2.36
N ASN A 161 0.02 -5.55 1.90
CA ASN A 161 -1.08 -6.39 2.39
C ASN A 161 -1.34 -6.26 3.90
N ASP A 162 -1.11 -5.07 4.47
CA ASP A 162 -1.04 -4.84 5.92
C ASP A 162 -2.28 -4.14 6.53
N VAL A 163 -3.38 -3.95 5.78
CA VAL A 163 -4.64 -3.43 6.32
C VAL A 163 -5.32 -4.48 7.19
N PHE A 164 -5.55 -4.14 8.46
CA PHE A 164 -6.23 -5.05 9.40
C PHE A 164 -7.70 -5.25 9.03
N GLY A 165 -8.20 -6.47 9.21
CA GLY A 165 -9.59 -6.84 8.91
C GLY A 165 -9.80 -7.53 7.56
N THR A 166 -8.78 -7.59 6.71
CA THR A 166 -8.85 -8.32 5.43
C THR A 166 -7.60 -9.17 5.20
N ASP A 167 -7.76 -10.32 4.58
CA ASP A 167 -6.65 -11.18 4.17
C ASP A 167 -5.97 -10.66 2.89
N TYR A 168 -6.64 -9.81 2.12
CA TYR A 168 -6.14 -9.36 0.82
C TYR A 168 -6.44 -7.89 0.55
N CYS A 169 -5.42 -7.15 0.13
CA CYS A 169 -5.50 -5.78 -0.37
C CYS A 169 -5.17 -5.71 -1.86
N ILE A 170 -5.86 -4.85 -2.61
CA ILE A 170 -5.55 -4.59 -4.02
C ILE A 170 -4.10 -4.12 -4.15
N GLY A 171 -3.35 -4.73 -5.07
CA GLY A 171 -1.96 -4.41 -5.39
C GLY A 171 -0.94 -5.42 -4.88
N PHE A 172 -1.31 -6.28 -3.93
CA PHE A 172 -0.40 -7.26 -3.33
C PHE A 172 0.07 -8.32 -4.33
N SER A 173 -0.87 -8.99 -5.02
CA SER A 173 -0.51 -10.07 -5.96
C SER A 173 0.39 -9.57 -7.09
N THR A 174 0.11 -8.41 -7.66
CA THR A 174 0.95 -7.84 -8.71
C THR A 174 2.35 -7.52 -8.20
N ALA A 175 2.46 -7.00 -6.97
CA ALA A 175 3.76 -6.72 -6.35
C ALA A 175 4.58 -8.01 -6.19
N VAL A 176 3.95 -9.10 -5.72
CA VAL A 176 4.58 -10.42 -5.62
C VAL A 176 4.97 -10.96 -7.00
N THR A 177 4.05 -10.95 -7.98
CA THR A 177 4.29 -11.42 -9.35
C THR A 177 5.50 -10.71 -9.98
N ARG A 178 5.58 -9.39 -9.83
CA ARG A 178 6.72 -8.60 -10.35
C ARG A 178 8.01 -8.92 -9.62
N SER A 179 7.96 -9.01 -8.28
CA SER A 179 9.13 -9.36 -7.48
C SER A 179 9.68 -10.71 -7.87
N VAL A 180 8.85 -11.74 -8.02
CA VAL A 180 9.25 -13.07 -8.48
C VAL A 180 9.93 -13.01 -9.85
N ASN A 181 9.36 -12.26 -10.80
CA ASN A 181 9.94 -12.10 -12.13
C ASN A 181 11.32 -11.43 -12.08
N PHE A 182 11.50 -10.36 -11.29
CA PHE A 182 12.79 -9.70 -11.12
C PHE A 182 13.82 -10.58 -10.40
N LEU A 183 13.39 -11.33 -9.38
CA LEU A 183 14.25 -12.30 -8.69
C LEU A 183 14.79 -13.35 -9.67
N HIS A 184 13.95 -13.90 -10.54
CA HIS A 184 14.38 -14.85 -11.57
C HIS A 184 15.35 -14.22 -12.59
N GLN A 185 15.10 -12.97 -13.01
CA GLN A 185 16.01 -12.27 -13.93
C GLN A 185 17.38 -12.03 -13.28
N LEU A 186 17.39 -11.56 -12.02
CA LEU A 186 18.64 -11.26 -11.31
C LEU A 186 19.47 -12.52 -11.02
N ARG A 187 18.81 -13.67 -10.87
CA ARG A 187 19.44 -14.99 -10.68
C ARG A 187 20.46 -15.31 -11.77
N THR A 188 20.19 -14.89 -13.01
CA THR A 188 21.14 -15.10 -14.14
C THR A 188 22.46 -14.38 -13.91
N SER A 189 22.41 -13.12 -13.46
CA SER A 189 23.63 -12.35 -13.16
C SER A 189 24.33 -12.86 -11.90
N ALA A 190 23.57 -13.24 -10.86
CA ALA A 190 24.12 -13.80 -9.63
C ALA A 190 24.89 -15.10 -9.93
N GLY A 191 24.32 -16.00 -10.74
CA GLY A 191 24.96 -17.26 -11.14
C GLY A 191 26.15 -17.04 -12.08
N SER A 192 26.04 -16.18 -13.10
CA SER A 192 27.14 -15.90 -14.04
C SER A 192 28.40 -15.33 -13.37
N HIS A 193 28.21 -14.60 -12.27
CA HIS A 193 29.31 -13.96 -11.54
C HIS A 193 29.64 -14.67 -10.22
N GLU A 194 28.96 -15.77 -9.90
CA GLU A 194 29.13 -16.52 -8.65
C GLU A 194 29.04 -15.63 -7.39
N ARG A 195 28.05 -14.73 -7.34
CA ARG A 195 27.93 -13.72 -6.28
C ARG A 195 26.75 -13.99 -5.34
N ILE A 196 26.77 -13.32 -4.20
CA ILE A 196 25.61 -13.19 -3.34
C ILE A 196 24.77 -12.02 -3.85
N ALA A 197 23.47 -12.23 -4.09
CA ALA A 197 22.54 -11.17 -4.47
C ALA A 197 21.65 -10.82 -3.27
N VAL A 198 21.60 -9.53 -2.94
CA VAL A 198 20.75 -8.92 -1.91
C VAL A 198 19.70 -8.08 -2.59
N ILE A 199 18.42 -8.41 -2.40
CA ILE A 199 17.31 -7.75 -3.06
C ILE A 199 16.40 -7.11 -2.01
N GLU A 200 16.33 -5.77 -2.02
CA GLU A 200 15.45 -5.02 -1.13
C GLU A 200 14.07 -4.86 -1.76
N LEU A 201 13.05 -5.26 -1.01
CA LEU A 201 11.64 -5.20 -1.38
C LEU A 201 10.89 -4.22 -0.47
N PHE A 202 9.77 -3.68 -0.94
CA PHE A 202 8.84 -2.98 -0.07
C PHE A 202 8.32 -3.92 1.04
N GLY A 203 7.83 -3.36 2.11
CA GLY A 203 7.38 -4.06 3.31
C GLY A 203 7.78 -3.28 4.55
N ARG A 204 7.09 -2.14 4.79
CA ARG A 204 7.36 -1.26 5.93
C ARG A 204 7.07 -1.95 7.25
N ASN A 205 5.85 -2.36 7.39
CA ASN A 205 5.29 -2.90 8.62
C ASN A 205 5.10 -4.41 8.56
N SER A 206 4.90 -4.95 7.38
CA SER A 206 4.74 -6.37 7.12
C SER A 206 5.78 -6.85 6.13
N GLY A 207 6.43 -7.95 6.45
CA GLY A 207 7.38 -8.64 5.58
C GLY A 207 6.73 -9.62 4.62
N GLU A 208 5.40 -9.60 4.49
CA GLU A 208 4.62 -10.58 3.71
C GLU A 208 5.04 -10.62 2.24
N THR A 209 5.24 -9.45 1.62
CA THR A 209 5.69 -9.37 0.22
C THR A 209 7.06 -10.02 0.03
N SER A 210 8.02 -9.81 0.94
CA SER A 210 9.33 -10.45 0.91
C SER A 210 9.22 -11.96 1.15
N LEU A 211 8.42 -12.36 2.13
CA LEU A 211 8.19 -13.77 2.48
C LEU A 211 7.64 -14.56 1.29
N ILE A 212 6.54 -14.10 0.72
CA ILE A 212 5.84 -14.80 -0.36
C ILE A 212 6.65 -14.75 -1.66
N SER A 213 7.25 -13.60 -2.00
CA SER A 213 8.13 -13.51 -3.16
C SER A 213 9.32 -14.46 -3.07
N SER A 214 9.93 -14.59 -1.89
CA SER A 214 11.04 -15.52 -1.64
C SER A 214 10.61 -16.98 -1.72
N TYR A 215 9.46 -17.29 -1.15
CA TYR A 215 8.89 -18.63 -1.22
C TYR A 215 8.64 -19.08 -2.66
N LEU A 216 7.95 -18.22 -3.44
CA LEU A 216 7.59 -18.53 -4.82
C LEU A 216 8.79 -18.55 -5.77
N ALA A 217 9.75 -17.63 -5.56
CA ALA A 217 10.98 -17.60 -6.38
C ALA A 217 12.04 -18.61 -5.94
N GLY A 218 11.84 -19.33 -4.82
CA GLY A 218 12.86 -20.24 -4.26
C GLY A 218 14.16 -19.52 -3.93
N VAL A 219 14.05 -18.38 -3.23
CA VAL A 219 15.22 -17.61 -2.75
C VAL A 219 15.79 -18.30 -1.50
N ASP A 220 17.11 -18.26 -1.34
CA ASP A 220 17.78 -19.01 -0.26
C ASP A 220 17.42 -18.49 1.13
N ARG A 221 17.39 -17.16 1.31
CA ARG A 221 17.04 -16.51 2.58
C ARG A 221 16.11 -15.33 2.37
N ALA A 222 15.21 -15.09 3.33
CA ALA A 222 14.27 -13.98 3.34
C ALA A 222 14.33 -13.26 4.69
N ILE A 223 14.65 -12.00 4.70
CA ILE A 223 14.66 -11.16 5.91
C ILE A 223 13.36 -10.33 5.91
N ILE A 224 12.56 -10.48 6.95
CA ILE A 224 11.25 -9.85 7.09
C ILE A 224 11.25 -8.78 8.18
N SER A 225 10.31 -7.86 8.12
CA SER A 225 10.22 -6.71 9.04
C SER A 225 9.93 -7.11 10.49
N GLU A 226 9.29 -8.26 10.69
CA GLU A 226 8.85 -8.76 12.00
C GLU A 226 9.98 -9.38 12.83
N VAL A 227 11.10 -9.76 12.21
CA VAL A 227 12.19 -10.48 12.87
C VAL A 227 13.51 -9.76 12.69
N HIS A 228 14.12 -9.33 13.80
CA HIS A 228 15.47 -8.78 13.75
C HIS A 228 16.47 -9.85 13.33
N PHE A 229 17.38 -9.53 12.43
CA PHE A 229 18.38 -10.45 11.94
C PHE A 229 19.79 -10.16 12.47
N ASP A 230 20.55 -11.22 12.68
CA ASP A 230 21.97 -11.16 13.01
C ASP A 230 22.80 -11.29 11.72
N PRO A 231 23.60 -10.29 11.34
CA PRO A 231 24.39 -10.33 10.13
C PRO A 231 25.46 -11.43 10.12
N GLU A 232 26.04 -11.79 11.27
CA GLU A 232 27.02 -12.89 11.35
C GLU A 232 26.37 -14.24 11.12
N LYS A 233 25.18 -14.47 11.72
CA LYS A 233 24.37 -15.66 11.48
C LYS A 233 23.95 -15.75 10.01
N LEU A 234 23.47 -14.63 9.44
CA LEU A 234 23.07 -14.56 8.04
C LEU A 234 24.25 -14.87 7.11
N ALA A 235 25.45 -14.31 7.37
CA ALA A 235 26.66 -14.56 6.58
C ALA A 235 27.03 -16.06 6.54
N LYS A 236 26.97 -16.75 7.68
CA LYS A 236 27.23 -18.20 7.76
C LYS A 236 26.23 -18.98 6.92
N LEU A 237 24.93 -18.69 7.05
CA LEU A 237 23.85 -19.36 6.32
C LEU A 237 23.96 -19.14 4.80
N VAL A 238 24.19 -17.90 4.38
CA VAL A 238 24.32 -17.56 2.95
C VAL A 238 25.57 -18.19 2.32
N MET A 239 26.68 -18.29 3.06
CA MET A 239 27.87 -18.97 2.59
C MET A 239 27.69 -20.49 2.47
N GLU A 240 26.88 -21.08 3.34
CA GLU A 240 26.48 -22.49 3.22
C GLU A 240 25.63 -22.70 1.97
N ASP A 241 24.61 -21.84 1.75
CA ASP A 241 23.74 -21.91 0.56
C ASP A 241 24.57 -21.78 -0.73
N LYS A 242 25.46 -20.79 -0.77
CA LYS A 242 26.35 -20.56 -1.92
C LYS A 242 27.23 -21.79 -2.24
N ARG A 243 27.82 -22.42 -1.21
CA ARG A 243 28.65 -23.64 -1.38
C ARG A 243 27.85 -24.84 -1.85
N ASN A 244 26.60 -24.97 -1.40
CA ASN A 244 25.71 -26.08 -1.75
C ASN A 244 25.04 -25.89 -3.10
N ASN A 245 25.11 -24.68 -3.67
CA ASN A 245 24.57 -24.38 -4.99
C ASN A 245 25.59 -24.75 -6.10
N PRO A 246 25.27 -25.64 -7.04
CA PRO A 246 26.17 -26.01 -8.14
C PRO A 246 26.66 -24.82 -8.98
N SER A 247 25.89 -23.73 -9.04
CA SER A 247 26.25 -22.49 -9.73
C SER A 247 26.93 -21.47 -8.80
N ASN A 248 27.28 -21.86 -7.58
CA ASN A 248 28.09 -21.10 -6.63
C ASN A 248 27.60 -19.67 -6.36
N TYR A 249 26.28 -19.47 -6.24
CA TYR A 249 25.67 -18.18 -5.85
C TYR A 249 24.63 -18.38 -4.75
N ALA A 250 24.23 -17.31 -4.08
CA ALA A 250 23.09 -17.29 -3.18
C ALA A 250 22.29 -16.00 -3.32
N MET A 251 21.01 -16.06 -2.98
CA MET A 251 20.09 -14.92 -3.04
C MET A 251 19.41 -14.68 -1.70
N VAL A 252 19.32 -13.41 -1.31
CA VAL A 252 18.65 -12.96 -0.09
C VAL A 252 17.69 -11.83 -0.42
N THR A 253 16.44 -11.95 -0.01
CA THR A 253 15.52 -10.81 0.01
C THR A 253 15.51 -10.14 1.36
N VAL A 254 15.22 -8.85 1.39
CA VAL A 254 15.08 -8.08 2.63
C VAL A 254 13.96 -7.06 2.50
N SER A 255 13.04 -7.03 3.47
CA SER A 255 12.01 -6.00 3.57
C SER A 255 12.61 -4.67 4.00
N GLU A 256 12.17 -3.55 3.41
CA GLU A 256 12.68 -2.21 3.73
C GLU A 256 12.54 -1.83 5.21
N GLY A 257 11.57 -2.42 5.93
CA GLY A 257 11.35 -2.23 7.36
C GLY A 257 12.15 -3.19 8.26
N ALA A 258 12.98 -4.06 7.70
CA ALA A 258 13.79 -5.00 8.47
C ALA A 258 14.87 -4.29 9.31
N GLN A 259 15.28 -4.92 10.41
CA GLN A 259 16.27 -4.37 11.33
C GLN A 259 17.35 -5.39 11.67
N MET A 260 18.60 -4.93 11.69
CA MET A 260 19.71 -5.70 12.29
C MET A 260 19.61 -5.68 13.81
N ILE A 261 20.04 -6.75 14.47
CA ILE A 261 20.18 -6.79 15.93
C ILE A 261 21.10 -5.64 16.39
N GLY A 262 20.61 -4.83 17.33
CA GLY A 262 21.33 -3.63 17.79
C GLY A 262 21.27 -2.41 16.85
N GLY A 263 20.66 -2.57 15.68
CA GLY A 263 20.42 -1.49 14.71
C GLY A 263 19.10 -0.75 14.91
N LYS A 264 18.86 0.24 14.04
CA LYS A 264 17.61 0.99 13.96
C LYS A 264 17.02 0.85 12.56
N ILE A 265 15.71 1.08 12.42
CA ILE A 265 15.08 1.24 11.11
C ILE A 265 15.75 2.42 10.39
N ILE A 266 16.08 2.20 9.12
CA ILE A 266 16.74 3.24 8.32
C ILE A 266 15.66 4.11 7.68
N GLU A 267 15.60 5.34 8.15
CA GLU A 267 14.65 6.34 7.70
C GLU A 267 15.38 7.56 7.15
N TYR A 268 14.84 8.19 6.10
CA TYR A 268 15.38 9.42 5.53
C TYR A 268 14.26 10.36 5.05
N GLY A 269 14.60 11.65 4.93
CA GLY A 269 13.68 12.69 4.51
C GLY A 269 12.76 13.17 5.63
N GLN A 270 11.82 14.05 5.27
CA GLN A 270 10.81 14.57 6.18
C GLN A 270 9.62 13.61 6.27
N ALA A 271 9.00 13.56 7.45
CA ALA A 271 7.77 12.79 7.65
C ALA A 271 6.60 13.42 6.86
N ASP A 272 5.76 12.57 6.25
CA ASP A 272 4.50 12.98 5.65
C ASP A 272 3.44 13.36 6.70
N ASP A 273 2.19 13.62 6.31
CA ASP A 273 1.13 14.04 7.23
C ASP A 273 0.68 12.94 8.20
N TYR A 274 0.99 11.69 7.88
CA TYR A 274 0.75 10.52 8.73
C TYR A 274 1.92 10.22 9.67
N GLY A 275 3.05 10.90 9.50
CA GLY A 275 4.27 10.73 10.30
C GLY A 275 5.27 9.73 9.70
N HIS A 276 5.02 9.20 8.51
CA HIS A 276 5.91 8.25 7.85
C HIS A 276 7.06 8.95 7.14
N LYS A 277 8.27 8.52 7.41
CA LYS A 277 9.46 8.85 6.63
C LYS A 277 9.69 7.80 5.54
N LYS A 278 10.49 8.14 4.55
CA LYS A 278 10.93 7.15 3.56
C LYS A 278 11.82 6.11 4.22
N LEU A 279 11.56 4.84 3.93
CA LEU A 279 12.43 3.72 4.30
C LEU A 279 13.31 3.32 3.13
N GLY A 280 14.33 2.56 3.42
CA GLY A 280 15.21 1.97 2.40
C GLY A 280 16.67 2.04 2.77
N GLY A 281 17.48 1.25 2.07
CA GLY A 281 18.91 1.17 2.29
C GLY A 281 19.34 0.09 3.29
N ILE A 282 18.42 -0.62 3.92
CA ILE A 282 18.76 -1.77 4.78
C ILE A 282 19.44 -2.88 3.95
N GLY A 283 19.00 -3.09 2.71
CA GLY A 283 19.62 -4.04 1.79
C GLY A 283 21.06 -3.64 1.40
N SER A 284 21.34 -2.34 1.25
CA SER A 284 22.70 -1.85 1.02
C SER A 284 23.59 -2.10 2.24
N LEU A 285 23.13 -1.74 3.44
CA LEU A 285 23.89 -2.01 4.68
C LEU A 285 24.08 -3.50 4.93
N MET A 286 23.06 -4.31 4.71
CA MET A 286 23.19 -5.77 4.80
C MET A 286 24.20 -6.29 3.78
N GLY A 287 24.21 -5.76 2.55
CA GLY A 287 25.18 -6.10 1.52
C GLY A 287 26.61 -5.76 1.92
N GLU A 288 26.84 -4.57 2.50
CA GLU A 288 28.16 -4.17 3.04
C GLU A 288 28.61 -5.10 4.18
N ALA A 289 27.72 -5.36 5.13
CA ALA A 289 28.04 -6.28 6.24
C ALA A 289 28.36 -7.70 5.74
N LEU A 290 27.59 -8.24 4.79
CA LEU A 290 27.88 -9.54 4.20
C LEU A 290 29.21 -9.55 3.44
N LYS A 291 29.55 -8.48 2.74
CA LYS A 291 30.83 -8.35 2.04
C LYS A 291 32.01 -8.35 3.01
N GLU A 292 31.91 -7.61 4.11
CA GLU A 292 32.96 -7.55 5.15
C GLU A 292 33.14 -8.91 5.86
N LEU A 293 32.02 -9.58 6.20
CA LEU A 293 32.03 -10.84 6.94
C LEU A 293 32.47 -12.05 6.09
N THR A 294 32.17 -12.02 4.79
CA THR A 294 32.39 -13.19 3.91
C THR A 294 33.51 -13.00 2.89
N GLY A 295 33.98 -11.78 2.67
CA GLY A 295 34.90 -11.45 1.56
C GLY A 295 34.31 -11.61 0.17
N GLN A 296 33.00 -11.89 0.03
CA GLN A 296 32.34 -12.10 -1.25
C GLN A 296 31.90 -10.79 -1.90
N HIS A 297 31.84 -10.81 -3.25
CA HIS A 297 31.21 -9.71 -3.99
C HIS A 297 29.70 -9.81 -3.89
N ILE A 298 29.05 -8.69 -3.61
CA ILE A 298 27.62 -8.57 -3.47
C ILE A 298 27.01 -7.87 -4.69
N ILE A 299 25.89 -8.40 -5.18
CA ILE A 299 24.98 -7.67 -6.07
C ILE A 299 23.87 -7.13 -5.18
N TYR A 300 23.72 -5.81 -5.10
CA TYR A 300 22.60 -5.18 -4.44
C TYR A 300 21.61 -4.62 -5.44
N GLN A 301 20.33 -4.91 -5.24
CA GLN A 301 19.24 -4.38 -6.04
C GLN A 301 18.06 -4.00 -5.15
N GLN A 302 17.60 -2.76 -5.28
CA GLN A 302 16.33 -2.31 -4.69
C GLN A 302 15.26 -2.32 -5.77
N LEU A 303 14.15 -3.04 -5.57
CA LEU A 303 13.04 -3.08 -6.54
C LEU A 303 12.11 -1.89 -6.39
N SER A 304 11.81 -1.46 -5.16
CA SER A 304 11.06 -0.24 -4.88
C SER A 304 9.81 -0.08 -5.78
N TYR A 305 9.68 1.05 -6.48
CA TYR A 305 8.54 1.36 -7.34
C TYR A 305 8.31 0.37 -8.49
N LEU A 306 9.31 -0.40 -8.90
CA LEU A 306 9.14 -1.43 -9.93
C LEU A 306 8.13 -2.52 -9.52
N MET A 307 8.00 -2.77 -8.22
CA MET A 307 7.04 -3.75 -7.68
C MET A 307 5.58 -3.36 -7.95
N ARG A 308 5.28 -2.06 -8.03
CA ARG A 308 3.91 -1.54 -8.19
C ARG A 308 3.66 -0.79 -9.49
N SER A 309 4.57 -0.87 -10.46
CA SER A 309 4.43 -0.21 -11.76
C SER A 309 3.65 -1.08 -12.75
N GLY A 310 2.96 -0.43 -13.71
CA GLY A 310 2.28 -1.10 -14.83
C GLY A 310 0.93 -1.72 -14.48
N ALA A 311 0.36 -2.49 -15.40
CA ALA A 311 -0.98 -3.08 -15.28
C ALA A 311 -1.05 -4.13 -14.17
N PRO A 312 -2.23 -4.33 -13.55
CA PRO A 312 -2.45 -5.37 -12.57
C PRO A 312 -2.34 -6.78 -13.18
N ASP A 313 -1.96 -7.76 -12.37
CA ASP A 313 -2.13 -9.17 -12.72
C ASP A 313 -3.60 -9.59 -12.65
N SER A 314 -3.88 -10.85 -13.03
CA SER A 314 -5.26 -11.34 -13.10
C SER A 314 -5.95 -11.39 -11.74
N LEU A 315 -5.21 -11.64 -10.66
CA LEU A 315 -5.79 -11.72 -9.32
C LEU A 315 -6.16 -10.33 -8.79
N ASP A 316 -5.26 -9.35 -8.90
CA ASP A 316 -5.57 -7.98 -8.53
C ASP A 316 -6.70 -7.39 -9.38
N LEU A 317 -6.74 -7.72 -10.67
CA LEU A 317 -7.85 -7.31 -11.55
C LEU A 317 -9.17 -7.87 -11.05
N MET A 318 -9.24 -9.16 -10.75
CA MET A 318 -10.44 -9.83 -10.26
C MET A 318 -10.91 -9.25 -8.92
N VAL A 319 -10.00 -9.12 -7.96
CA VAL A 319 -10.32 -8.57 -6.63
C VAL A 319 -10.79 -7.12 -6.73
N SER A 320 -10.13 -6.31 -7.56
CA SER A 320 -10.50 -4.91 -7.78
C SER A 320 -11.94 -4.76 -8.29
N VAL A 321 -12.31 -5.56 -9.27
CA VAL A 321 -13.68 -5.55 -9.84
C VAL A 321 -14.70 -6.05 -8.82
N ASN A 322 -14.37 -7.11 -8.07
CA ASN A 322 -15.29 -7.69 -7.07
C ASN A 322 -15.49 -6.75 -5.88
N TYR A 323 -14.43 -6.15 -5.35
CA TYR A 323 -14.55 -5.15 -4.27
C TYR A 323 -15.37 -3.94 -4.69
N ALA A 324 -15.20 -3.47 -5.93
CA ALA A 324 -15.99 -2.37 -6.47
C ALA A 324 -17.49 -2.73 -6.53
N ASN A 325 -17.83 -3.92 -7.04
CA ASN A 325 -19.22 -4.37 -7.11
C ASN A 325 -19.84 -4.56 -5.72
N MET A 326 -19.08 -5.09 -4.77
CA MET A 326 -19.53 -5.24 -3.38
C MET A 326 -19.78 -3.89 -2.72
N ALA A 327 -18.86 -2.93 -2.90
CA ALA A 327 -19.02 -1.58 -2.38
C ALA A 327 -20.29 -0.92 -2.93
N MET A 328 -20.56 -1.06 -4.23
CA MET A 328 -21.79 -0.56 -4.82
C MET A 328 -23.05 -1.25 -4.29
N SER A 329 -23.00 -2.56 -4.02
CA SER A 329 -24.12 -3.28 -3.41
C SER A 329 -24.43 -2.78 -2.00
N LEU A 330 -23.41 -2.47 -1.17
CA LEU A 330 -23.62 -1.86 0.15
C LEU A 330 -24.20 -0.44 0.05
N ILE A 331 -23.76 0.34 -0.94
CA ILE A 331 -24.30 1.69 -1.17
C ILE A 331 -25.80 1.62 -1.54
N LEU A 332 -26.17 0.69 -2.40
CA LEU A 332 -27.57 0.48 -2.82
C LEU A 332 -28.44 0.02 -1.65
N SER A 333 -27.92 -0.83 -0.77
CA SER A 333 -28.61 -1.28 0.46
C SER A 333 -28.54 -0.28 1.60
N LYS A 334 -27.81 0.84 1.45
CA LYS A 334 -27.54 1.87 2.47
C LYS A 334 -26.83 1.33 3.72
N ASP A 335 -26.00 0.30 3.55
CA ASP A 335 -25.16 -0.25 4.64
C ASP A 335 -23.76 0.41 4.58
N TYR A 336 -23.60 1.48 5.35
CA TYR A 336 -22.39 2.31 5.37
C TYR A 336 -21.48 1.97 6.53
N GLY A 337 -20.28 2.55 6.56
CA GLY A 337 -19.29 2.26 7.60
C GLY A 337 -18.64 0.88 7.43
N ARG A 338 -18.62 0.39 6.21
CA ARG A 338 -18.10 -0.95 5.87
C ARG A 338 -16.85 -0.86 5.00
N MET A 339 -15.91 -1.77 5.24
CA MET A 339 -14.74 -1.99 4.39
C MET A 339 -14.88 -3.34 3.68
N MET A 340 -14.58 -3.35 2.39
CA MET A 340 -14.50 -4.60 1.61
C MET A 340 -13.40 -5.49 2.16
N ALA A 341 -13.62 -6.79 2.19
CA ALA A 341 -12.65 -7.74 2.71
C ALA A 341 -12.71 -9.08 1.99
N LEU A 342 -11.58 -9.76 1.98
CA LEU A 342 -11.46 -11.19 1.82
C LEU A 342 -11.13 -11.79 3.19
N ARG A 343 -11.86 -12.80 3.63
CA ARG A 343 -11.57 -13.53 4.87
C ARG A 343 -11.75 -15.02 4.64
N ASN A 344 -10.72 -15.80 4.94
CA ASN A 344 -10.70 -17.24 4.70
C ASN A 344 -11.04 -17.60 3.22
N GLY A 345 -10.59 -16.78 2.27
CA GLY A 345 -10.85 -16.96 0.84
C GLY A 345 -12.25 -16.56 0.38
N ILE A 346 -13.08 -15.99 1.25
CA ILE A 346 -14.46 -15.59 0.95
C ILE A 346 -14.56 -14.06 0.89
N TYR A 347 -15.18 -13.53 -0.16
CA TYR A 347 -15.54 -12.13 -0.28
C TYR A 347 -16.57 -11.75 0.77
N THR A 348 -16.26 -10.75 1.58
CA THR A 348 -17.11 -10.26 2.66
C THR A 348 -16.84 -8.76 2.90
N ASN A 349 -17.47 -8.23 3.92
CA ASN A 349 -17.18 -6.88 4.40
C ASN A 349 -17.09 -6.88 5.93
N VAL A 350 -16.38 -5.91 6.46
CA VAL A 350 -16.19 -5.74 7.92
C VAL A 350 -16.49 -4.29 8.30
N PRO A 351 -16.78 -4.00 9.58
CA PRO A 351 -16.86 -2.62 10.06
C PRO A 351 -15.55 -1.88 9.76
N MET A 352 -15.65 -0.62 9.34
CA MET A 352 -14.45 0.21 9.10
C MET A 352 -13.63 0.46 10.38
N SER A 353 -14.26 0.41 11.57
CA SER A 353 -13.56 0.53 12.85
C SER A 353 -12.43 -0.48 13.01
N MET A 354 -12.55 -1.66 12.41
CA MET A 354 -11.50 -2.69 12.46
C MET A 354 -10.14 -2.20 11.94
N ILE A 355 -10.10 -1.22 11.04
CA ILE A 355 -8.85 -0.70 10.45
C ILE A 355 -7.88 -0.24 11.55
N THR A 356 -8.41 0.30 12.66
CA THR A 356 -7.62 0.83 13.79
C THR A 356 -7.56 -0.10 14.99
N GLU A 357 -8.23 -1.26 14.95
CA GLU A 357 -8.29 -2.21 16.09
C GLU A 357 -7.06 -3.11 16.19
N GLY A 358 -6.27 -3.22 15.14
CA GLY A 358 -5.12 -4.12 15.11
C GLY A 358 -4.10 -3.80 14.03
N LEU A 359 -3.08 -4.63 13.96
CA LEU A 359 -2.03 -4.59 12.96
C LEU A 359 -1.95 -5.95 12.25
N LYS A 360 -2.03 -5.96 10.93
CA LYS A 360 -1.78 -7.17 10.17
C LYS A 360 -0.26 -7.35 9.95
N ARG A 361 0.24 -8.50 10.33
CA ARG A 361 1.65 -8.89 10.27
C ARG A 361 1.75 -10.34 9.82
N VAL A 362 2.92 -10.73 9.34
CA VAL A 362 3.23 -12.15 9.09
C VAL A 362 3.09 -12.95 10.39
N ASP A 363 2.36 -14.06 10.35
CA ASP A 363 2.43 -15.06 11.43
C ASP A 363 3.80 -15.75 11.37
N VAL A 364 4.72 -15.20 12.17
CA VAL A 364 6.11 -15.63 12.18
C VAL A 364 6.26 -17.07 12.67
N ASP A 365 5.45 -17.49 13.64
CA ASP A 365 5.56 -18.81 14.22
C ASP A 365 5.05 -19.90 13.26
N GLU A 366 4.06 -19.59 12.45
CA GLU A 366 3.51 -20.50 11.45
C GLU A 366 4.32 -20.48 10.14
N LEU A 367 4.66 -19.29 9.62
CA LEU A 367 5.09 -19.12 8.23
C LEU A 367 6.59 -18.88 8.05
N TYR A 368 7.35 -18.71 9.15
CA TYR A 368 8.74 -18.28 9.06
C TYR A 368 9.66 -19.06 10.02
N ASP A 369 10.79 -19.51 9.52
CA ASP A 369 11.87 -20.12 10.31
C ASP A 369 12.88 -19.04 10.71
N LYS A 370 12.79 -18.59 12.00
CA LYS A 370 13.65 -17.56 12.59
C LYS A 370 15.12 -17.99 12.67
N ASP A 371 15.38 -19.31 12.70
CA ASP A 371 16.73 -19.82 12.79
C ASP A 371 17.41 -19.93 11.45
N GLN A 372 16.64 -20.17 10.41
CA GLN A 372 17.13 -20.31 9.05
C GLN A 372 16.88 -19.09 8.19
N TYR A 373 16.15 -18.08 8.69
CA TYR A 373 15.71 -16.94 7.91
C TYR A 373 15.06 -17.35 6.58
N ARG A 374 14.11 -18.29 6.66
CA ARG A 374 13.41 -18.85 5.48
C ARG A 374 11.91 -18.90 5.67
N PRO A 375 11.14 -18.79 4.56
CA PRO A 375 9.73 -19.17 4.58
C PRO A 375 9.57 -20.63 5.03
N LYS A 376 8.55 -20.88 5.88
CA LYS A 376 8.24 -22.19 6.45
C LYS A 376 6.88 -22.72 5.99
N VAL A 377 6.47 -22.38 4.78
CA VAL A 377 5.19 -22.81 4.23
C VAL A 377 5.25 -24.32 3.91
N ARG A 378 4.78 -25.17 4.82
CA ARG A 378 4.89 -26.65 4.70
C ARG A 378 3.55 -27.36 4.63
N ASN A 379 2.53 -26.84 5.31
CA ASN A 379 1.23 -27.47 5.37
C ASN A 379 0.16 -26.44 5.03
N VAL A 380 -0.45 -26.59 3.85
CA VAL A 380 -1.52 -25.74 3.35
C VAL A 380 -2.89 -26.44 3.35
N ASP A 381 -2.93 -27.72 3.77
CA ASP A 381 -4.18 -28.47 3.83
C ASP A 381 -5.12 -27.86 4.87
N GLY A 382 -6.36 -27.57 4.46
CA GLY A 382 -7.35 -26.88 5.31
C GLY A 382 -7.09 -25.38 5.53
N LYS A 383 -6.05 -24.80 4.91
CA LYS A 383 -5.78 -23.36 4.99
C LYS A 383 -6.50 -22.61 3.87
N PRO A 384 -6.86 -21.34 4.10
CA PRO A 384 -7.38 -20.48 3.03
C PRO A 384 -6.30 -20.23 1.97
N MET A 385 -6.72 -19.80 0.77
CA MET A 385 -5.80 -19.49 -0.34
C MET A 385 -4.77 -18.43 0.05
N PHE A 386 -5.15 -17.47 0.87
CA PHE A 386 -4.26 -16.51 1.51
C PHE A 386 -3.97 -16.99 2.93
N LEU A 387 -2.71 -17.21 3.26
CA LEU A 387 -2.27 -17.94 4.46
C LEU A 387 -2.24 -17.09 5.75
N TYR A 388 -2.89 -15.95 5.77
CA TYR A 388 -2.74 -14.96 6.84
C TYR A 388 -4.06 -14.60 7.51
#